data_81f52c208eb030a6cc931e2b8a5a8b69
#
_entry.id   81f52c208eb030a6cc931e2b8a5a8b69
#
_cell.length_a   1.000
_cell.length_b   1.000
_cell.length_c   1.000
_cell.angle_alpha   90.00
_cell.angle_beta   90.00
_cell.angle_gamma   90.00
#
_symmetry.space_group_name_H-M   'P 1'
#
loop_
_entity.id
_entity.type
_entity.pdbx_description
1 polymer ?
#
loop_
_entity_poly.entity_id
_entity_poly.type
_entity_poly.pdbx_seq_one_letter_code
_entity_poly.pdbx_strand_id
1 'polypeptide(L)'
;MSVINELPAIFDHFSDARRQGFLTVLELKEQNIPLVGTYCTFMPQEIALAAGAVVVSLCSTSDETIEEAKKDLPRNLCPLIKSSYGFGKTDKCPYFYFSDLVVGETTCDGKKKMYEYMAEFKPVHVMQLPNSANDAASRTLWRSEILRLQSALEQQFNCTISEQDLRAAITLKNRERAALSSFYRLGQLNPPALSGSEILKVVYGATFKFDKNALIDELNALSEKVRSEYQQGKRLEDRPRILITGCPIGGAAEKVVRAIEENGGWVVGYENCTGAKATEMQVSEEGDVYDALTDKYLAIGCSCISPNTQRLNLLSQMIEEYQVDGVIDVILQACHTYAVESLAIKRHVRQQHDVPYMAIETDYSNSDIGQLNTRVSAFIEML
;
A
#
# COMPACT_ATOMS: atom_id res chain seq x y z
N MET A 1 -24.35 16.26 1.10
CA MET A 1 -24.67 14.88 0.69
C MET A 1 -23.44 14.35 -0.03
N SER A 2 -22.88 13.20 0.37
CA SER A 2 -21.71 12.63 -0.31
C SER A 2 -22.07 12.27 -1.74
N VAL A 3 -21.20 12.59 -2.70
CA VAL A 3 -21.32 12.20 -4.11
C VAL A 3 -21.52 10.69 -4.25
N ILE A 4 -20.96 9.95 -3.33
CA ILE A 4 -20.94 8.50 -3.29
C ILE A 4 -22.31 7.85 -3.04
N ASN A 5 -23.23 8.54 -2.38
CA ASN A 5 -24.59 8.00 -2.18
C ASN A 5 -25.33 7.77 -3.50
N GLU A 6 -24.81 8.30 -4.59
CA GLU A 6 -25.33 8.08 -5.94
C GLU A 6 -24.52 7.04 -6.75
N LEU A 7 -23.48 6.47 -6.13
CA LEU A 7 -22.61 5.45 -6.74
C LEU A 7 -22.57 4.14 -5.93
N PRO A 8 -23.67 3.71 -5.25
CA PRO A 8 -23.60 2.62 -4.28
C PRO A 8 -23.07 1.32 -4.91
N ALA A 9 -23.47 0.99 -6.12
CA ALA A 9 -23.09 -0.25 -6.77
C ALA A 9 -21.57 -0.34 -7.06
N ILE A 10 -20.93 0.75 -7.47
CA ILE A 10 -19.49 0.77 -7.75
C ILE A 10 -18.70 0.65 -6.45
N PHE A 11 -19.12 1.37 -5.40
CA PHE A 11 -18.42 1.33 -4.11
C PHE A 11 -18.63 0.02 -3.37
N ASP A 12 -19.82 -0.56 -3.43
CA ASP A 12 -20.09 -1.90 -2.90
C ASP A 12 -19.21 -2.94 -3.60
N HIS A 13 -19.00 -2.79 -4.90
CA HIS A 13 -18.11 -3.65 -5.68
C HIS A 13 -16.64 -3.60 -5.19
N PHE A 14 -16.14 -2.44 -4.78
CA PHE A 14 -14.82 -2.35 -4.17
C PHE A 14 -14.81 -2.81 -2.69
N SER A 15 -15.86 -2.57 -1.93
CA SER A 15 -15.99 -3.05 -0.54
C SER A 15 -15.98 -4.58 -0.49
N ASP A 16 -16.65 -5.25 -1.42
CA ASP A 16 -16.69 -6.69 -1.52
C ASP A 16 -15.51 -7.31 -2.26
N ALA A 17 -14.62 -6.48 -2.85
CA ALA A 17 -13.53 -6.94 -3.71
C ALA A 17 -12.63 -7.99 -3.03
N ARG A 18 -12.40 -7.88 -1.72
CA ARG A 18 -11.62 -8.88 -0.98
C ARG A 18 -12.31 -10.24 -0.97
N ARG A 19 -13.62 -10.28 -0.77
CA ARG A 19 -14.41 -11.53 -0.77
C ARG A 19 -14.52 -12.10 -2.19
N GLN A 20 -14.84 -11.26 -3.16
CA GLN A 20 -14.90 -11.65 -4.57
C GLN A 20 -13.54 -12.09 -5.09
N GLY A 21 -12.48 -11.40 -4.72
CA GLY A 21 -11.12 -11.76 -5.06
C GLY A 21 -10.72 -13.16 -4.59
N PHE A 22 -11.25 -13.62 -3.45
CA PHE A 22 -11.05 -15.00 -3.02
C PHE A 22 -11.73 -16.02 -3.96
N LEU A 23 -12.94 -15.77 -4.40
CA LEU A 23 -13.62 -16.62 -5.38
C LEU A 23 -12.86 -16.64 -6.72
N THR A 24 -12.40 -15.47 -7.15
CA THR A 24 -11.56 -15.36 -8.35
C THR A 24 -10.25 -16.16 -8.21
N VAL A 25 -9.61 -16.16 -7.03
CA VAL A 25 -8.41 -16.98 -6.80
C VAL A 25 -8.70 -18.47 -6.95
N LEU A 26 -9.85 -18.95 -6.48
CA LEU A 26 -10.26 -20.35 -6.71
C LEU A 26 -10.39 -20.67 -8.20
N GLU A 27 -11.06 -19.80 -8.95
CA GLU A 27 -11.21 -19.94 -10.41
C GLU A 27 -9.85 -19.92 -11.14
N LEU A 28 -8.94 -19.01 -10.74
CA LEU A 28 -7.59 -18.95 -11.28
C LEU A 28 -6.81 -20.24 -11.02
N LYS A 29 -6.95 -20.82 -9.82
CA LYS A 29 -6.30 -22.09 -9.47
C LYS A 29 -6.87 -23.27 -10.27
N GLU A 30 -8.18 -23.30 -10.52
CA GLU A 30 -8.80 -24.30 -11.41
C GLU A 30 -8.26 -24.19 -12.86
N GLN A 31 -7.88 -23.00 -13.30
CA GLN A 31 -7.26 -22.73 -14.59
C GLN A 31 -5.72 -22.95 -14.59
N ASN A 32 -5.13 -23.38 -13.46
CA ASN A 32 -3.70 -23.52 -13.27
C ASN A 32 -2.92 -22.20 -13.46
N ILE A 33 -3.53 -21.04 -13.19
CA ILE A 33 -2.84 -19.76 -13.22
C ILE A 33 -2.03 -19.60 -11.92
N PRO A 34 -0.72 -19.30 -12.02
CA PRO A 34 0.13 -19.14 -10.84
C PRO A 34 -0.26 -17.92 -10.01
N LEU A 35 -0.14 -18.02 -8.69
CA LEU A 35 -0.38 -16.94 -7.74
C LEU A 35 0.89 -16.61 -6.95
N VAL A 36 1.35 -15.36 -7.03
CA VAL A 36 2.48 -14.84 -6.27
C VAL A 36 1.97 -13.95 -5.16
N GLY A 37 2.25 -14.34 -3.91
CA GLY A 37 1.95 -13.53 -2.74
C GLY A 37 3.10 -12.55 -2.43
N THR A 38 2.78 -11.29 -2.09
CA THR A 38 3.80 -10.28 -1.74
C THR A 38 3.43 -9.53 -0.47
N TYR A 39 4.45 -9.04 0.26
CA TYR A 39 4.28 -8.32 1.52
C TYR A 39 4.64 -6.83 1.47
N CYS A 40 5.25 -6.37 0.41
CA CYS A 40 5.70 -5.00 0.31
C CYS A 40 5.54 -4.44 -1.10
N THR A 41 5.91 -3.17 -1.27
CA THR A 41 5.78 -2.46 -2.55
C THR A 41 7.03 -2.50 -3.42
N PHE A 42 8.13 -3.11 -2.94
CA PHE A 42 9.40 -3.11 -3.66
C PHE A 42 9.51 -4.22 -4.71
N MET A 43 8.77 -5.31 -4.58
CA MET A 43 8.75 -6.37 -5.60
C MET A 43 8.22 -5.82 -6.93
N PRO A 44 8.99 -5.89 -8.05
CA PRO A 44 8.50 -5.56 -9.37
C PRO A 44 7.42 -6.56 -9.82
N GLN A 45 6.16 -6.17 -9.68
CA GLN A 45 5.03 -7.04 -10.04
C GLN A 45 4.99 -7.35 -11.54
N GLU A 46 5.61 -6.53 -12.36
CA GLU A 46 5.76 -6.70 -13.81
C GLU A 46 6.41 -8.05 -14.15
N ILE A 47 7.39 -8.49 -13.35
CA ILE A 47 8.08 -9.77 -13.61
C ILE A 47 7.13 -10.95 -13.38
N ALA A 48 6.33 -10.90 -12.31
CA ALA A 48 5.33 -11.94 -12.07
C ALA A 48 4.23 -11.95 -13.14
N LEU A 49 3.76 -10.78 -13.58
CA LEU A 49 2.79 -10.66 -14.67
C LEU A 49 3.36 -11.19 -15.99
N ALA A 50 4.62 -10.89 -16.29
CA ALA A 50 5.30 -11.41 -17.49
C ALA A 50 5.48 -12.94 -17.44
N ALA A 51 5.53 -13.54 -16.24
CA ALA A 51 5.50 -14.99 -16.05
C ALA A 51 4.07 -15.59 -16.16
N GLY A 52 3.05 -14.79 -16.48
CA GLY A 52 1.66 -15.22 -16.49
C GLY A 52 1.04 -15.42 -15.10
N ALA A 53 1.69 -14.94 -14.05
CA ALA A 53 1.21 -15.08 -12.68
C ALA A 53 0.36 -13.88 -12.25
N VAL A 54 -0.56 -14.12 -11.34
CA VAL A 54 -1.32 -13.09 -10.63
C VAL A 54 -0.61 -12.75 -9.33
N VAL A 55 -0.60 -11.46 -8.96
CA VAL A 55 0.02 -10.98 -7.71
C VAL A 55 -1.04 -10.57 -6.71
N VAL A 56 -0.89 -11.01 -5.46
CA VAL A 56 -1.77 -10.63 -4.35
C VAL A 56 -0.98 -10.13 -3.14
N SER A 57 -1.51 -9.08 -2.48
CA SER A 57 -0.94 -8.60 -1.22
C SER A 57 -1.33 -9.53 -0.06
N LEU A 58 -0.34 -9.92 0.74
CA LEU A 58 -0.49 -10.81 1.90
C LEU A 58 -0.42 -10.07 3.24
N CYS A 59 -0.28 -8.73 3.25
CA CYS A 59 -0.26 -7.96 4.48
C CYS A 59 -1.57 -8.09 5.23
N SER A 60 -1.53 -8.78 6.37
CA SER A 60 -2.69 -8.95 7.24
C SER A 60 -2.79 -7.80 8.24
N THR A 61 -4.01 -7.33 8.49
CA THR A 61 -4.30 -6.14 9.29
C THR A 61 -5.32 -6.42 10.40
N SER A 62 -5.32 -7.64 10.94
CA SER A 62 -6.21 -8.12 11.99
C SER A 62 -5.40 -8.69 13.16
N ASP A 63 -5.93 -8.60 14.37
CA ASP A 63 -5.35 -9.18 15.58
C ASP A 63 -5.71 -10.67 15.78
N GLU A 64 -6.59 -11.23 14.97
CA GLU A 64 -7.15 -12.58 15.11
C GLU A 64 -6.11 -13.69 15.31
N THR A 65 -4.98 -13.61 14.60
CA THR A 65 -3.94 -14.67 14.61
C THR A 65 -2.68 -14.28 15.39
N ILE A 66 -2.67 -13.11 16.03
CA ILE A 66 -1.49 -12.61 16.75
C ILE A 66 -1.09 -13.55 17.91
N GLU A 67 -2.05 -14.13 18.61
CA GLU A 67 -1.75 -15.06 19.72
C GLU A 67 -1.08 -16.35 19.22
N GLU A 68 -1.46 -16.86 18.05
CA GLU A 68 -0.76 -17.98 17.42
C GLU A 68 0.67 -17.63 17.01
N ALA A 69 0.84 -16.44 16.45
CA ALA A 69 2.18 -15.94 16.06
C ALA A 69 3.12 -15.77 17.25
N LYS A 70 2.60 -15.42 18.43
CA LYS A 70 3.39 -15.26 19.67
C LYS A 70 3.99 -16.57 20.21
N LYS A 71 3.60 -17.73 19.68
CA LYS A 71 4.22 -19.00 20.02
C LYS A 71 5.64 -19.11 19.45
N ASP A 72 5.88 -18.46 18.32
CA ASP A 72 7.16 -18.50 17.60
C ASP A 72 7.87 -17.13 17.59
N LEU A 73 7.11 -16.04 17.59
CA LEU A 73 7.62 -14.68 17.46
C LEU A 73 7.56 -13.90 18.80
N PRO A 74 8.49 -12.97 19.04
CA PRO A 74 8.49 -12.16 20.25
C PRO A 74 7.21 -11.34 20.42
N ARG A 75 6.74 -11.19 21.67
CA ARG A 75 5.55 -10.39 22.00
C ARG A 75 5.67 -8.93 21.60
N ASN A 76 6.85 -8.36 21.74
CA ASN A 76 7.20 -6.96 21.42
C ASN A 76 7.56 -6.74 19.94
N LEU A 77 7.05 -7.56 19.04
CA LEU A 77 7.21 -7.41 17.60
C LEU A 77 6.01 -6.69 16.99
N CYS A 78 6.25 -6.01 15.86
CA CYS A 78 5.22 -5.28 15.10
C CYS A 78 3.96 -6.14 14.83
N PRO A 79 2.75 -5.63 15.07
CA PRO A 79 1.51 -6.37 14.85
C PRO A 79 1.31 -6.80 13.40
N LEU A 80 1.79 -6.03 12.41
CA LEU A 80 1.74 -6.43 10.99
C LEU A 80 2.50 -7.74 10.74
N ILE A 81 3.68 -7.88 11.34
CA ILE A 81 4.51 -9.09 11.20
C ILE A 81 3.83 -10.27 11.88
N LYS A 82 3.39 -10.09 13.14
CA LYS A 82 2.70 -11.15 13.89
C LYS A 82 1.41 -11.60 13.21
N SER A 83 0.61 -10.65 12.75
CA SER A 83 -0.65 -10.94 12.04
C SER A 83 -0.37 -11.71 10.75
N SER A 84 0.54 -11.20 9.89
CA SER A 84 0.87 -11.84 8.61
C SER A 84 1.43 -13.25 8.77
N TYR A 85 2.33 -13.44 9.74
CA TYR A 85 2.87 -14.76 10.07
C TYR A 85 1.79 -15.71 10.59
N GLY A 86 0.98 -15.23 11.54
CA GLY A 86 -0.08 -16.03 12.16
C GLY A 86 -1.14 -16.49 11.16
N PHE A 87 -1.55 -15.62 10.24
CA PHE A 87 -2.49 -15.99 9.17
C PHE A 87 -1.89 -17.02 8.20
N GLY A 88 -0.59 -16.91 7.89
CA GLY A 88 0.11 -17.90 7.06
C GLY A 88 0.25 -19.25 7.77
N LYS A 89 0.67 -19.24 9.03
CA LYS A 89 0.88 -20.45 9.84
C LYS A 89 -0.41 -21.23 10.12
N THR A 90 -1.54 -20.54 10.20
CA THR A 90 -2.84 -21.15 10.55
C THR A 90 -3.75 -21.44 9.35
N ASP A 91 -3.26 -21.22 8.13
CA ASP A 91 -4.03 -21.36 6.88
C ASP A 91 -5.33 -20.54 6.84
N LYS A 92 -5.43 -19.52 7.70
CA LYS A 92 -6.61 -18.65 7.74
C LYS A 92 -6.65 -17.57 6.67
N CYS A 93 -5.53 -17.35 5.97
CA CYS A 93 -5.48 -16.46 4.82
C CYS A 93 -5.59 -17.27 3.53
N PRO A 94 -6.72 -17.21 2.81
CA PRO A 94 -6.89 -17.97 1.59
C PRO A 94 -5.90 -17.54 0.50
N TYR A 95 -5.54 -16.28 0.45
CA TYR A 95 -4.54 -15.78 -0.50
C TYR A 95 -3.15 -16.36 -0.24
N PHE A 96 -2.75 -16.44 1.03
CA PHE A 96 -1.50 -17.10 1.40
C PHE A 96 -1.55 -18.60 1.10
N TYR A 97 -2.66 -19.27 1.46
CA TYR A 97 -2.85 -20.69 1.23
C TYR A 97 -2.67 -21.06 -0.25
N PHE A 98 -3.29 -20.31 -1.16
CA PHE A 98 -3.25 -20.56 -2.60
C PHE A 98 -2.02 -19.98 -3.31
N SER A 99 -1.19 -19.16 -2.65
CA SER A 99 0.05 -18.67 -3.26
C SER A 99 1.01 -19.81 -3.55
N ASP A 100 1.52 -19.87 -4.78
CA ASP A 100 2.52 -20.86 -5.21
C ASP A 100 3.92 -20.43 -4.80
N LEU A 101 4.17 -19.14 -4.69
CA LEU A 101 5.40 -18.53 -4.21
C LEU A 101 5.06 -17.27 -3.40
N VAL A 102 5.74 -17.11 -2.29
CA VAL A 102 5.74 -15.86 -1.52
C VAL A 102 7.02 -15.09 -1.83
N VAL A 103 6.89 -13.82 -2.19
CA VAL A 103 8.04 -12.92 -2.38
C VAL A 103 8.03 -11.88 -1.27
N GLY A 104 9.17 -11.74 -0.62
CA GLY A 104 9.37 -10.77 0.44
C GLY A 104 10.68 -10.01 0.28
N GLU A 105 10.75 -8.81 0.86
CA GLU A 105 11.93 -7.96 0.80
C GLU A 105 12.47 -7.70 2.20
N THR A 106 13.78 -7.55 2.31
CA THR A 106 14.49 -7.34 3.59
C THR A 106 14.28 -5.92 4.14
N THR A 107 13.01 -5.52 4.31
CA THR A 107 12.63 -4.17 4.72
C THR A 107 12.87 -3.88 6.21
N CYS A 108 12.85 -4.89 7.08
CA CYS A 108 13.22 -4.76 8.49
C CYS A 108 13.63 -6.12 9.06
N ASP A 109 14.30 -6.12 10.22
CA ASP A 109 14.82 -7.36 10.82
C ASP A 109 13.71 -8.34 11.20
N GLY A 110 12.57 -7.84 11.66
CA GLY A 110 11.43 -8.69 11.96
C GLY A 110 10.89 -9.42 10.73
N LYS A 111 10.79 -8.74 9.57
CA LYS A 111 10.37 -9.36 8.31
C LYS A 111 11.40 -10.38 7.80
N LYS A 112 12.70 -10.07 7.85
CA LYS A 112 13.75 -11.01 7.44
C LYS A 112 13.59 -12.35 8.14
N LYS A 113 13.41 -12.33 9.47
CA LYS A 113 13.24 -13.54 10.27
C LYS A 113 11.87 -14.19 10.06
N MET A 114 10.82 -13.41 9.87
CA MET A 114 9.50 -13.95 9.51
C MET A 114 9.57 -14.79 8.22
N TYR A 115 10.26 -14.32 7.19
CA TYR A 115 10.41 -15.06 5.93
C TYR A 115 11.20 -16.36 6.09
N GLU A 116 12.23 -16.37 6.93
CA GLU A 116 13.00 -17.55 7.26
C GLU A 116 12.11 -18.65 7.88
N TYR A 117 11.25 -18.28 8.83
CA TYR A 117 10.29 -19.20 9.43
C TYR A 117 9.14 -19.57 8.48
N MET A 118 8.68 -18.66 7.64
CA MET A 118 7.67 -18.98 6.62
C MET A 118 8.17 -19.99 5.60
N ALA A 119 9.46 -19.98 5.30
CA ALA A 119 10.07 -20.94 4.36
C ALA A 119 9.98 -22.40 4.83
N GLU A 120 9.67 -22.65 6.11
CA GLU A 120 9.44 -23.99 6.64
C GLU A 120 8.12 -24.61 6.14
N PHE A 121 7.14 -23.77 5.73
CA PHE A 121 5.81 -24.27 5.33
C PHE A 121 5.28 -23.67 4.00
N LYS A 122 6.02 -22.77 3.36
CA LYS A 122 5.64 -22.17 2.07
C LYS A 122 6.90 -21.84 1.25
N PRO A 123 6.94 -22.04 -0.07
CA PRO A 123 8.01 -21.52 -0.91
C PRO A 123 8.13 -19.99 -0.75
N VAL A 124 9.31 -19.51 -0.37
CA VAL A 124 9.59 -18.08 -0.15
C VAL A 124 10.85 -17.67 -0.93
N HIS A 125 10.73 -16.61 -1.72
CA HIS A 125 11.84 -15.91 -2.33
C HIS A 125 12.06 -14.58 -1.61
N VAL A 126 13.27 -14.33 -1.11
CA VAL A 126 13.62 -13.11 -0.39
C VAL A 126 14.56 -12.26 -1.24
N MET A 127 14.13 -11.03 -1.54
CA MET A 127 14.92 -10.02 -2.23
C MET A 127 15.67 -9.16 -1.20
N GLN A 128 16.97 -8.95 -1.42
CA GLN A 128 17.79 -8.10 -0.56
C GLN A 128 17.60 -6.63 -0.96
N LEU A 129 16.80 -5.91 -0.18
CA LEU A 129 16.62 -4.48 -0.38
C LEU A 129 17.89 -3.73 0.06
N PRO A 130 18.47 -2.87 -0.80
CA PRO A 130 19.58 -2.00 -0.41
C PRO A 130 19.19 -1.07 0.74
N ASN A 131 20.15 -0.76 1.60
CA ASN A 131 19.94 0.18 2.70
C ASN A 131 19.82 1.64 2.23
N SER A 132 20.40 1.97 1.08
CA SER A 132 20.37 3.28 0.43
C SER A 132 19.80 3.15 -0.97
N ALA A 133 19.17 4.21 -1.47
CA ALA A 133 18.69 4.27 -2.86
C ALA A 133 19.61 5.11 -3.78
N ASN A 134 20.61 5.79 -3.24
CA ASN A 134 21.27 6.93 -3.90
C ASN A 134 22.68 6.62 -4.42
N ASP A 135 23.14 5.37 -4.36
CA ASP A 135 24.49 5.01 -4.79
C ASP A 135 24.52 3.88 -5.82
N ALA A 136 25.60 3.79 -6.58
CA ALA A 136 25.77 2.82 -7.65
C ALA A 136 25.80 1.36 -7.16
N ALA A 137 26.29 1.11 -5.93
CA ALA A 137 26.31 -0.23 -5.36
C ALA A 137 24.88 -0.71 -5.04
N SER A 138 24.07 0.15 -4.48
CA SER A 138 22.64 -0.12 -4.22
C SER A 138 21.88 -0.41 -5.50
N ARG A 139 22.13 0.38 -6.56
CA ARG A 139 21.51 0.16 -7.87
C ARG A 139 21.93 -1.19 -8.46
N THR A 140 23.20 -1.54 -8.38
CA THR A 140 23.73 -2.83 -8.87
C THR A 140 23.12 -4.00 -8.10
N LEU A 141 23.05 -3.90 -6.77
CA LEU A 141 22.44 -4.92 -5.93
C LEU A 141 20.97 -5.12 -6.30
N TRP A 142 20.21 -4.04 -6.38
CA TRP A 142 18.76 -4.15 -6.64
C TRP A 142 18.48 -4.71 -8.04
N ARG A 143 19.23 -4.29 -9.06
CA ARG A 143 19.15 -4.87 -10.40
C ARG A 143 19.44 -6.38 -10.39
N SER A 144 20.42 -6.80 -9.63
CA SER A 144 20.76 -8.22 -9.45
C SER A 144 19.61 -8.99 -8.78
N GLU A 145 18.97 -8.41 -7.76
CA GLU A 145 17.81 -9.02 -7.09
C GLU A 145 16.60 -9.15 -8.01
N ILE A 146 16.37 -8.17 -8.90
CA ILE A 146 15.32 -8.24 -9.93
C ILE A 146 15.57 -9.41 -10.90
N LEU A 147 16.81 -9.60 -11.36
CA LEU A 147 17.18 -10.73 -12.21
C LEU A 147 17.05 -12.07 -11.48
N ARG A 148 17.41 -12.13 -10.19
CA ARG A 148 17.21 -13.31 -9.34
C ARG A 148 15.73 -13.65 -9.17
N LEU A 149 14.87 -12.65 -8.99
CA LEU A 149 13.42 -12.83 -8.93
C LEU A 149 12.89 -13.43 -10.24
N GLN A 150 13.31 -12.92 -11.39
CA GLN A 150 12.92 -13.48 -12.68
C GLN A 150 13.31 -14.96 -12.77
N SER A 151 14.57 -15.28 -12.49
CA SER A 151 15.04 -16.68 -12.55
C SER A 151 14.27 -17.60 -11.59
N ALA A 152 13.92 -17.09 -10.40
CA ALA A 152 13.12 -17.85 -9.43
C ALA A 152 11.68 -18.10 -9.93
N LEU A 153 11.06 -17.13 -10.59
CA LEU A 153 9.72 -17.29 -11.17
C LEU A 153 9.74 -18.23 -12.38
N GLU A 154 10.75 -18.10 -13.27
CA GLU A 154 10.91 -18.98 -14.41
C GLU A 154 11.09 -20.46 -13.97
N GLN A 155 11.90 -20.67 -12.93
CA GLN A 155 12.09 -22.00 -12.35
C GLN A 155 10.82 -22.53 -11.66
N GLN A 156 10.15 -21.69 -10.86
CA GLN A 156 8.97 -22.08 -10.09
C GLN A 156 7.80 -22.45 -11.00
N PHE A 157 7.62 -21.71 -12.10
CA PHE A 157 6.47 -21.87 -13.00
C PHE A 157 6.79 -22.58 -14.31
N ASN A 158 8.06 -23.03 -14.47
CA ASN A 158 8.54 -23.70 -15.67
C ASN A 158 8.21 -22.92 -16.95
N CYS A 159 8.51 -21.63 -16.95
CA CYS A 159 8.28 -20.71 -18.06
C CYS A 159 9.56 -19.94 -18.42
N THR A 160 9.53 -19.21 -19.51
CA THR A 160 10.57 -18.24 -19.91
C THR A 160 9.94 -16.87 -20.04
N ILE A 161 10.53 -15.88 -19.40
CA ILE A 161 10.06 -14.50 -19.46
C ILE A 161 10.86 -13.75 -20.52
N SER A 162 10.24 -13.40 -21.64
CA SER A 162 10.87 -12.62 -22.68
C SER A 162 10.88 -11.13 -22.36
N GLU A 163 11.77 -10.36 -23.00
CA GLU A 163 11.75 -8.91 -22.90
C GLU A 163 10.42 -8.31 -23.40
N GLN A 164 9.80 -8.93 -24.41
CA GLN A 164 8.51 -8.50 -24.93
C GLN A 164 7.42 -8.66 -23.86
N ASP A 165 7.40 -9.76 -23.12
CA ASP A 165 6.44 -9.99 -22.02
C ASP A 165 6.63 -8.97 -20.90
N LEU A 166 7.90 -8.65 -20.56
CA LEU A 166 8.22 -7.62 -19.56
C LEU A 166 7.74 -6.24 -20.00
N ARG A 167 7.96 -5.86 -21.26
CA ARG A 167 7.48 -4.58 -21.79
C ARG A 167 5.96 -4.48 -21.77
N ALA A 168 5.27 -5.54 -22.15
CA ALA A 168 3.82 -5.61 -22.08
C ALA A 168 3.30 -5.48 -20.61
N ALA A 169 3.96 -6.15 -19.68
CA ALA A 169 3.65 -6.05 -18.25
C ALA A 169 3.93 -4.65 -17.69
N ILE A 170 5.02 -4.00 -18.10
CA ILE A 170 5.35 -2.61 -17.73
C ILE A 170 4.24 -1.66 -18.21
N THR A 171 3.86 -1.74 -19.47
CA THR A 171 2.79 -0.90 -20.04
C THR A 171 1.47 -1.11 -19.29
N LEU A 172 1.08 -2.35 -19.02
CA LEU A 172 -0.13 -2.66 -18.27
C LEU A 172 -0.09 -2.08 -16.83
N LYS A 173 1.03 -2.25 -16.13
CA LYS A 173 1.20 -1.72 -14.75
C LYS A 173 1.27 -0.19 -14.72
N ASN A 174 1.84 0.44 -15.73
CA ASN A 174 1.83 1.90 -15.85
C ASN A 174 0.40 2.44 -16.06
N ARG A 175 -0.41 1.76 -16.87
CA ARG A 175 -1.84 2.11 -17.04
C ARG A 175 -2.60 1.95 -15.71
N GLU A 176 -2.37 0.87 -14.96
CA GLU A 176 -2.95 0.67 -13.64
C GLU A 176 -2.54 1.79 -12.66
N ARG A 177 -1.24 2.14 -12.61
CA ARG A 177 -0.74 3.26 -11.78
C ARG A 177 -1.38 4.58 -12.17
N ALA A 178 -1.50 4.86 -13.45
CA ALA A 178 -2.13 6.09 -13.95
C ALA A 178 -3.60 6.18 -13.54
N ALA A 179 -4.37 5.08 -13.64
CA ALA A 179 -5.76 5.05 -13.22
C ALA A 179 -5.91 5.23 -11.70
N LEU A 180 -5.08 4.56 -10.89
CA LEU A 180 -5.05 4.74 -9.44
C LEU A 180 -4.64 6.16 -9.06
N SER A 181 -3.61 6.73 -9.66
CA SER A 181 -3.18 8.11 -9.41
C SER A 181 -4.26 9.11 -9.80
N SER A 182 -4.96 8.90 -10.93
CA SER A 182 -6.11 9.74 -11.32
C SER A 182 -7.23 9.72 -10.29
N PHE A 183 -7.52 8.55 -9.71
CA PHE A 183 -8.50 8.41 -8.64
C PHE A 183 -8.01 9.09 -7.34
N TYR A 184 -6.75 8.89 -6.93
CA TYR A 184 -6.17 9.55 -5.77
C TYR A 184 -6.26 11.08 -5.84
N ARG A 185 -6.01 11.65 -7.01
CA ARG A 185 -6.08 13.11 -7.24
C ARG A 185 -7.48 13.71 -7.08
N LEU A 186 -8.52 12.89 -6.91
CA LEU A 186 -9.83 13.40 -6.47
C LEU A 186 -9.78 14.01 -5.06
N GLY A 187 -8.85 13.56 -4.21
CA GLY A 187 -8.60 14.17 -2.91
C GLY A 187 -8.06 15.62 -2.97
N GLN A 188 -7.55 16.06 -4.13
CA GLN A 188 -7.10 17.45 -4.35
C GLN A 188 -8.28 18.43 -4.51
N LEU A 189 -9.47 17.93 -4.82
CA LEU A 189 -10.67 18.77 -4.94
C LEU A 189 -10.98 19.45 -3.59
N ASN A 190 -11.29 20.75 -3.62
CA ASN A 190 -11.56 21.55 -2.43
C ASN A 190 -12.83 22.38 -2.64
N PRO A 191 -13.90 22.24 -1.81
CA PRO A 191 -14.07 21.18 -0.79
C PRO A 191 -13.99 19.76 -1.38
N PRO A 192 -13.75 18.70 -0.57
CA PRO A 192 -13.58 17.35 -1.10
C PRO A 192 -14.82 16.83 -1.82
N ALA A 193 -14.61 15.99 -2.84
CA ALA A 193 -15.70 15.23 -3.49
C ALA A 193 -16.03 13.94 -2.72
N LEU A 194 -15.03 13.35 -2.07
CA LEU A 194 -15.11 12.07 -1.40
C LEU A 194 -14.55 12.17 0.01
N SER A 195 -15.09 11.38 0.93
CA SER A 195 -14.48 11.15 2.24
C SER A 195 -13.22 10.28 2.12
N GLY A 196 -12.34 10.35 3.11
CA GLY A 196 -11.18 9.47 3.16
C GLY A 196 -11.57 7.99 3.29
N SER A 197 -12.63 7.69 4.02
CA SER A 197 -13.18 6.33 4.12
C SER A 197 -13.61 5.77 2.76
N GLU A 198 -14.17 6.60 1.91
CA GLU A 198 -14.55 6.22 0.54
C GLU A 198 -13.33 5.99 -0.36
N ILE A 199 -12.34 6.90 -0.29
CA ILE A 199 -11.06 6.72 -0.98
C ILE A 199 -10.40 5.41 -0.52
N LEU A 200 -10.35 5.16 0.79
CA LEU A 200 -9.76 3.96 1.37
C LEU A 200 -10.41 2.67 0.85
N LYS A 201 -11.74 2.61 0.76
CA LYS A 201 -12.48 1.46 0.22
C LYS A 201 -12.03 1.11 -1.20
N VAL A 202 -11.99 2.11 -2.08
CA VAL A 202 -11.61 1.89 -3.49
C VAL A 202 -10.16 1.42 -3.59
N VAL A 203 -9.25 2.11 -2.93
CA VAL A 203 -7.82 1.83 -2.99
C VAL A 203 -7.47 0.47 -2.41
N TYR A 204 -8.06 0.14 -1.26
CA TYR A 204 -7.86 -1.17 -0.64
C TYR A 204 -8.52 -2.28 -1.48
N GLY A 205 -9.74 -2.07 -1.96
CA GLY A 205 -10.45 -3.01 -2.81
C GLY A 205 -9.73 -3.30 -4.13
N ALA A 206 -9.08 -2.29 -4.73
CA ALA A 206 -8.31 -2.43 -5.96
C ALA A 206 -7.18 -3.47 -5.85
N THR A 207 -6.62 -3.67 -4.65
CA THR A 207 -5.56 -4.67 -4.41
C THR A 207 -6.01 -6.12 -4.59
N PHE A 208 -7.33 -6.37 -4.58
CA PHE A 208 -7.95 -7.69 -4.74
C PHE A 208 -8.63 -7.89 -6.10
N LYS A 209 -8.47 -6.94 -7.03
CA LYS A 209 -8.96 -7.06 -8.40
C LYS A 209 -7.83 -7.51 -9.32
N PHE A 210 -7.92 -8.73 -9.82
CA PHE A 210 -6.83 -9.38 -10.56
C PHE A 210 -6.90 -9.13 -12.06
N ASP A 211 -8.07 -8.92 -12.64
CA ASP A 211 -8.21 -8.41 -14.01
C ASP A 211 -7.83 -6.91 -14.03
N LYS A 212 -6.61 -6.63 -14.45
CA LYS A 212 -6.07 -5.28 -14.44
C LYS A 212 -6.71 -4.35 -15.48
N ASN A 213 -7.15 -4.87 -16.62
CA ASN A 213 -7.86 -4.07 -17.60
C ASN A 213 -9.25 -3.66 -17.08
N ALA A 214 -10.02 -4.59 -16.54
CA ALA A 214 -11.31 -4.28 -15.91
C ALA A 214 -11.14 -3.27 -14.74
N LEU A 215 -10.12 -3.44 -13.90
CA LEU A 215 -9.84 -2.49 -12.82
C LEU A 215 -9.53 -1.07 -13.34
N ILE A 216 -8.71 -0.96 -14.40
CA ILE A 216 -8.37 0.32 -15.02
C ILE A 216 -9.63 1.01 -15.54
N ASP A 217 -10.49 0.28 -16.25
CA ASP A 217 -11.73 0.82 -16.81
C ASP A 217 -12.69 1.28 -15.70
N GLU A 218 -12.85 0.48 -14.64
CA GLU A 218 -13.67 0.85 -13.47
C GLU A 218 -13.15 2.11 -12.76
N LEU A 219 -11.84 2.21 -12.52
CA LEU A 219 -11.23 3.37 -11.87
C LEU A 219 -11.38 4.64 -12.71
N ASN A 220 -11.20 4.53 -14.02
CA ASN A 220 -11.35 5.66 -14.93
C ASN A 220 -12.82 6.13 -14.97
N ALA A 221 -13.76 5.21 -15.12
CA ALA A 221 -15.19 5.52 -15.13
C ALA A 221 -15.64 6.16 -13.81
N LEU A 222 -15.18 5.63 -12.67
CA LEU A 222 -15.47 6.18 -11.35
C LEU A 222 -14.89 7.59 -11.18
N SER A 223 -13.63 7.78 -11.58
CA SER A 223 -12.96 9.09 -11.47
C SER A 223 -13.65 10.15 -12.31
N GLU A 224 -14.04 9.82 -13.53
CA GLU A 224 -14.74 10.72 -14.43
C GLU A 224 -16.13 11.07 -13.89
N LYS A 225 -16.87 10.08 -13.39
CA LYS A 225 -18.19 10.31 -12.78
C LYS A 225 -18.09 11.24 -11.57
N VAL A 226 -17.16 10.98 -10.65
CA VAL A 226 -16.97 11.85 -9.48
C VAL A 226 -16.64 13.29 -9.89
N ARG A 227 -15.76 13.48 -10.89
CA ARG A 227 -15.41 14.82 -11.41
C ARG A 227 -16.62 15.53 -12.02
N SER A 228 -17.42 14.81 -12.82
CA SER A 228 -18.63 15.35 -13.45
C SER A 228 -19.66 15.79 -12.38
N GLU A 229 -19.90 14.95 -11.39
CA GLU A 229 -20.82 15.26 -10.29
C GLU A 229 -20.32 16.42 -9.42
N TYR A 230 -19.00 16.49 -9.19
CA TYR A 230 -18.38 17.62 -8.50
C TYR A 230 -18.61 18.93 -9.24
N GLN A 231 -18.49 18.95 -10.58
CA GLN A 231 -18.80 20.13 -11.40
C GLN A 231 -20.26 20.54 -11.32
N GLN A 232 -21.16 19.60 -11.04
CA GLN A 232 -22.59 19.86 -10.80
C GLN A 232 -22.91 20.34 -9.38
N GLY A 233 -21.87 20.57 -8.55
CA GLY A 233 -22.00 21.10 -7.20
C GLY A 233 -22.13 20.05 -6.09
N LYS A 234 -21.96 18.75 -6.39
CA LYS A 234 -21.94 17.69 -5.37
C LYS A 234 -20.57 17.68 -4.67
N ARG A 235 -20.56 18.25 -3.46
CA ARG A 235 -19.34 18.43 -2.67
C ARG A 235 -19.63 18.11 -1.21
N LEU A 236 -18.63 17.67 -0.49
CA LEU A 236 -18.68 17.58 0.97
C LEU A 236 -18.62 18.98 1.59
N GLU A 237 -18.93 19.06 2.88
CA GLU A 237 -18.76 20.27 3.66
C GLU A 237 -17.28 20.66 3.73
N ASP A 238 -17.03 21.95 3.90
CA ASP A 238 -15.68 22.45 4.17
C ASP A 238 -15.27 22.07 5.60
N ARG A 239 -14.12 21.39 5.73
CA ARG A 239 -13.55 20.90 6.99
C ARG A 239 -12.04 20.80 6.87
N PRO A 240 -11.28 20.77 7.99
CA PRO A 240 -9.85 20.55 7.98
C PRO A 240 -9.43 19.32 7.15
N ARG A 241 -8.43 19.50 6.31
CA ARG A 241 -7.93 18.55 5.32
C ARG A 241 -6.73 17.80 5.85
N ILE A 242 -6.86 16.51 6.08
CA ILE A 242 -5.85 15.68 6.76
C ILE A 242 -5.18 14.75 5.77
N LEU A 243 -3.84 14.76 5.78
CA LEU A 243 -3.01 13.77 5.09
C LEU A 243 -2.61 12.66 6.06
N ILE A 244 -2.87 11.41 5.69
CA ILE A 244 -2.38 10.23 6.41
C ILE A 244 -1.04 9.77 5.82
N THR A 245 -0.04 9.62 6.68
CA THR A 245 1.24 9.00 6.35
C THR A 245 1.55 7.84 7.31
N GLY A 246 2.63 7.09 7.11
CA GLY A 246 3.10 6.05 8.03
C GLY A 246 2.83 4.61 7.56
N CYS A 247 2.32 3.80 8.46
CA CYS A 247 2.12 2.37 8.23
C CYS A 247 1.14 2.06 7.10
N PRO A 248 1.18 0.81 6.54
CA PRO A 248 0.27 0.39 5.49
C PRO A 248 -1.20 0.58 5.84
N ILE A 249 -2.01 0.85 4.81
CA ILE A 249 -3.46 0.95 4.91
C ILE A 249 -4.06 -0.40 5.32
N GLY A 250 -5.08 -0.35 6.17
CA GLY A 250 -5.81 -1.48 6.72
C GLY A 250 -6.14 -1.23 8.18
N GLY A 251 -6.74 -2.13 8.88
CA GLY A 251 -7.22 -2.05 10.26
C GLY A 251 -6.85 -0.83 11.12
N ALA A 252 -5.55 -0.60 11.36
CA ALA A 252 -5.08 0.55 12.15
C ALA A 252 -5.37 1.90 11.45
N ALA A 253 -5.14 2.01 10.15
CA ALA A 253 -5.44 3.24 9.40
C ALA A 253 -6.95 3.49 9.32
N GLU A 254 -7.76 2.44 9.15
CA GLU A 254 -9.22 2.55 9.08
C GLU A 254 -9.81 3.17 10.36
N LYS A 255 -9.39 2.71 11.55
CA LYS A 255 -9.88 3.30 12.81
C LYS A 255 -9.44 4.75 13.00
N VAL A 256 -8.22 5.11 12.53
CA VAL A 256 -7.74 6.50 12.57
C VAL A 256 -8.53 7.39 11.61
N VAL A 257 -8.79 6.94 10.38
CA VAL A 257 -9.63 7.65 9.39
C VAL A 257 -11.01 7.89 9.95
N ARG A 258 -11.66 6.87 10.52
CA ARG A 258 -12.97 7.01 11.16
C ARG A 258 -12.94 8.05 12.27
N ALA A 259 -11.94 8.00 13.16
CA ALA A 259 -11.80 8.98 14.22
C ALA A 259 -11.66 10.41 13.70
N ILE A 260 -10.91 10.63 12.61
CA ILE A 260 -10.76 11.94 11.98
C ILE A 260 -12.11 12.45 11.45
N GLU A 261 -12.82 11.62 10.71
CA GLU A 261 -14.08 12.02 10.07
C GLU A 261 -15.22 12.23 11.06
N GLU A 262 -15.30 11.41 12.11
CA GLU A 262 -16.26 11.59 13.20
C GLU A 262 -15.99 12.84 14.04
N ASN A 263 -14.73 13.30 14.13
CA ASN A 263 -14.36 14.52 14.85
C ASN A 263 -14.27 15.78 13.94
N GLY A 264 -14.78 15.72 12.72
CA GLY A 264 -14.98 16.89 11.87
C GLY A 264 -13.82 17.25 10.93
N GLY A 265 -12.87 16.35 10.67
CA GLY A 265 -11.87 16.47 9.60
C GLY A 265 -12.23 15.64 8.37
N TRP A 266 -11.55 15.87 7.25
CA TRP A 266 -11.58 14.98 6.08
C TRP A 266 -10.19 14.44 5.78
N VAL A 267 -10.06 13.13 5.63
CA VAL A 267 -8.82 12.55 5.08
C VAL A 267 -8.85 12.70 3.56
N VAL A 268 -7.93 13.51 3.05
CA VAL A 268 -7.87 13.84 1.61
C VAL A 268 -6.80 13.07 0.85
N GLY A 269 -5.85 12.44 1.54
CA GLY A 269 -4.78 11.69 0.92
C GLY A 269 -4.11 10.67 1.83
N TYR A 270 -3.46 9.68 1.20
CA TYR A 270 -2.72 8.60 1.85
C TYR A 270 -1.34 8.46 1.22
N GLU A 271 -0.28 8.76 1.97
CA GLU A 271 1.11 8.59 1.49
C GLU A 271 1.57 7.15 1.52
N ASN A 272 1.07 6.34 2.41
CA ASN A 272 1.53 4.98 2.74
C ASN A 272 1.51 3.95 1.58
N CYS A 273 1.89 2.69 1.87
CA CYS A 273 2.25 1.67 0.86
C CYS A 273 1.18 1.36 -0.20
N THR A 274 -0.10 1.45 0.14
CA THR A 274 -1.22 1.28 -0.82
C THR A 274 -1.73 2.62 -1.34
N GLY A 275 -1.16 3.73 -0.87
CA GLY A 275 -1.44 5.09 -1.29
C GLY A 275 -0.53 5.59 -2.42
N ALA A 276 -0.23 6.87 -2.40
CA ALA A 276 0.58 7.56 -3.41
C ALA A 276 1.96 6.92 -3.61
N LYS A 277 2.59 6.44 -2.55
CA LYS A 277 3.92 5.80 -2.59
C LYS A 277 4.06 4.70 -3.66
N ALA A 278 3.03 3.91 -3.88
CA ALA A 278 3.07 2.82 -4.86
C ALA A 278 2.81 3.29 -6.30
N THR A 279 2.07 4.38 -6.47
CA THR A 279 1.47 4.78 -7.76
C THR A 279 2.08 6.02 -8.39
N GLU A 280 2.82 6.84 -7.61
CA GLU A 280 3.29 8.15 -8.09
C GLU A 280 4.32 8.05 -9.22
N MET A 281 5.18 7.03 -9.23
CA MET A 281 6.16 6.83 -10.29
C MET A 281 5.80 5.68 -11.22
N GLN A 282 5.91 5.92 -12.51
CA GLN A 282 5.83 4.91 -13.56
C GLN A 282 7.20 4.29 -13.83
N VAL A 283 7.23 3.11 -14.43
CA VAL A 283 8.43 2.49 -15.00
C VAL A 283 8.65 3.09 -16.39
N SER A 284 9.87 3.48 -16.75
CA SER A 284 10.16 3.90 -18.12
C SER A 284 9.88 2.78 -19.12
N GLU A 285 9.17 3.09 -20.19
CA GLU A 285 8.89 2.15 -21.28
C GLU A 285 10.01 2.12 -22.34
N GLU A 286 11.01 3.01 -22.19
CA GLU A 286 12.18 3.13 -23.06
C GLU A 286 13.45 2.60 -22.38
N GLY A 287 14.44 2.20 -23.19
CA GLY A 287 15.75 1.74 -22.70
C GLY A 287 15.74 0.30 -22.19
N ASP A 288 16.70 -0.04 -21.31
CA ASP A 288 16.82 -1.35 -20.68
C ASP A 288 15.72 -1.55 -19.63
N VAL A 289 14.96 -2.62 -19.77
CA VAL A 289 13.78 -2.88 -18.91
C VAL A 289 14.16 -3.13 -17.44
N TYR A 290 15.31 -3.74 -17.19
CA TYR A 290 15.77 -4.01 -15.82
C TYR A 290 16.31 -2.75 -15.15
N ASP A 291 16.94 -1.87 -15.92
CA ASP A 291 17.36 -0.55 -15.44
C ASP A 291 16.14 0.30 -15.09
N ALA A 292 15.13 0.33 -15.97
CA ALA A 292 13.87 1.04 -15.73
C ALA A 292 13.12 0.54 -14.46
N LEU A 293 13.04 -0.77 -14.29
CA LEU A 293 12.48 -1.37 -13.08
C LEU A 293 13.32 -1.03 -11.84
N THR A 294 14.65 -1.10 -11.95
CA THR A 294 15.57 -0.76 -10.86
C THR A 294 15.35 0.67 -10.40
N ASP A 295 15.33 1.61 -11.32
CA ASP A 295 15.21 3.05 -11.02
C ASP A 295 13.86 3.36 -10.36
N LYS A 296 12.76 2.82 -10.89
CA LYS A 296 11.42 3.02 -10.31
C LYS A 296 11.33 2.46 -8.89
N TYR A 297 11.75 1.22 -8.69
CA TYR A 297 11.53 0.55 -7.40
C TYR A 297 12.50 1.03 -6.30
N LEU A 298 13.71 1.45 -6.63
CA LEU A 298 14.61 2.12 -5.67
C LEU A 298 14.15 3.53 -5.29
N ALA A 299 13.37 4.19 -6.12
CA ALA A 299 12.83 5.51 -5.81
C ALA A 299 11.64 5.48 -4.83
N ILE A 300 11.18 4.30 -4.40
CA ILE A 300 10.10 4.20 -3.42
C ILE A 300 10.59 4.69 -2.05
N GLY A 301 9.99 5.79 -1.56
CA GLY A 301 10.28 6.34 -0.22
C GLY A 301 9.69 5.47 0.88
N CYS A 302 10.51 4.69 1.56
CA CYS A 302 10.10 3.86 2.68
C CYS A 302 11.03 4.05 3.88
N SER A 303 10.51 3.96 5.09
CA SER A 303 11.26 4.09 6.34
C SER A 303 12.44 3.12 6.52
N CYS A 304 12.54 2.09 5.69
CA CYS A 304 13.67 1.16 5.66
C CYS A 304 14.84 1.61 4.76
N ILE A 305 14.68 2.71 4.02
CA ILE A 305 15.71 3.31 3.16
C ILE A 305 16.33 4.52 3.89
N SER A 306 17.63 4.68 3.83
CA SER A 306 18.33 5.79 4.50
C SER A 306 19.46 6.37 3.63
N PRO A 307 19.48 7.71 3.40
CA PRO A 307 18.45 8.70 3.77
C PRO A 307 17.18 8.56 2.93
N ASN A 308 16.02 8.86 3.54
CA ASN A 308 14.71 8.70 2.90
C ASN A 308 14.19 10.04 2.32
N THR A 309 14.98 10.66 1.44
CA THR A 309 14.63 11.95 0.82
C THR A 309 13.40 11.84 -0.09
N GLN A 310 13.22 10.70 -0.73
CA GLN A 310 12.07 10.45 -1.62
C GLN A 310 10.75 10.56 -0.86
N ARG A 311 10.65 10.04 0.36
CA ARG A 311 9.45 10.17 1.18
C ARG A 311 9.17 11.61 1.59
N LEU A 312 10.22 12.37 1.96
CA LEU A 312 10.09 13.78 2.30
C LEU A 312 9.60 14.60 1.10
N ASN A 313 10.14 14.35 -0.08
CA ASN A 313 9.73 15.02 -1.32
C ASN A 313 8.25 14.71 -1.66
N LEU A 314 7.85 13.43 -1.57
CA LEU A 314 6.47 13.02 -1.81
C LEU A 314 5.50 13.68 -0.81
N LEU A 315 5.89 13.76 0.46
CA LEU A 315 5.09 14.45 1.49
C LEU A 315 4.95 15.95 1.19
N SER A 316 6.03 16.63 0.77
CA SER A 316 5.96 18.03 0.35
C SER A 316 4.99 18.23 -0.80
N GLN A 317 5.12 17.42 -1.84
CA GLN A 317 4.23 17.46 -2.99
C GLN A 317 2.76 17.25 -2.57
N MET A 318 2.50 16.24 -1.76
CA MET A 318 1.12 15.97 -1.30
C MET A 318 0.56 17.06 -0.40
N ILE A 319 1.36 17.63 0.50
CA ILE A 319 0.92 18.75 1.35
C ILE A 319 0.46 19.93 0.49
N GLU A 320 1.23 20.28 -0.53
CA GLU A 320 0.93 21.41 -1.41
C GLU A 320 -0.26 21.11 -2.35
N GLU A 321 -0.20 19.98 -3.08
CA GLU A 321 -1.23 19.64 -4.08
C GLU A 321 -2.60 19.35 -3.46
N TYR A 322 -2.63 18.78 -2.25
CA TYR A 322 -3.88 18.44 -1.55
C TYR A 322 -4.33 19.53 -0.58
N GLN A 323 -3.62 20.65 -0.49
CA GLN A 323 -3.94 21.77 0.40
C GLN A 323 -4.21 21.28 1.83
N VAL A 324 -3.20 20.64 2.42
CA VAL A 324 -3.31 19.91 3.69
C VAL A 324 -3.23 20.86 4.87
N ASP A 325 -4.21 20.82 5.78
CA ASP A 325 -4.22 21.58 7.02
C ASP A 325 -3.51 20.86 8.18
N GLY A 326 -3.43 19.52 8.14
CA GLY A 326 -2.79 18.73 9.16
C GLY A 326 -2.27 17.38 8.65
N VAL A 327 -1.15 16.90 9.21
CA VAL A 327 -0.57 15.58 8.89
C VAL A 327 -0.68 14.67 10.11
N ILE A 328 -1.24 13.48 9.91
CA ILE A 328 -1.29 12.42 10.91
C ILE A 328 -0.43 11.23 10.45
N ASP A 329 0.60 10.92 11.22
CA ASP A 329 1.53 9.82 11.00
C ASP A 329 1.10 8.61 11.83
N VAL A 330 0.60 7.56 11.16
CA VAL A 330 0.10 6.35 11.81
C VAL A 330 1.24 5.35 11.94
N ILE A 331 1.61 5.04 13.17
CA ILE A 331 2.71 4.16 13.53
C ILE A 331 2.15 2.92 14.20
N LEU A 332 2.49 1.73 13.71
CA LEU A 332 2.16 0.50 14.41
C LEU A 332 3.08 0.31 15.62
N GLN A 333 2.51 -0.14 16.73
CA GLN A 333 3.27 -0.47 17.94
C GLN A 333 4.47 -1.36 17.62
N ALA A 334 5.60 -1.06 18.20
CA ALA A 334 6.87 -1.77 17.97
C ALA A 334 7.36 -1.79 16.49
N CYS A 335 6.87 -0.90 15.64
CA CYS A 335 7.42 -0.70 14.31
C CYS A 335 8.60 0.29 14.38
N HIS A 336 9.80 -0.20 14.64
CA HIS A 336 10.98 0.65 14.87
C HIS A 336 11.30 1.56 13.68
N THR A 337 11.17 1.08 12.45
CA THR A 337 11.49 1.87 11.25
C THR A 337 10.64 3.14 11.17
N TYR A 338 9.31 3.02 11.26
CA TYR A 338 8.41 4.17 11.23
C TYR A 338 8.49 5.01 12.50
N ALA A 339 8.61 4.38 13.67
CA ALA A 339 8.68 5.11 14.94
C ALA A 339 9.91 6.01 15.03
N VAL A 340 11.09 5.55 14.58
CA VAL A 340 12.32 6.36 14.59
C VAL A 340 12.25 7.46 13.52
N GLU A 341 11.74 7.16 12.33
CA GLU A 341 11.65 8.13 11.24
C GLU A 341 10.63 9.26 11.51
N SER A 342 9.66 9.03 12.38
CA SER A 342 8.61 10.02 12.70
C SER A 342 9.18 11.39 13.13
N LEU A 343 10.36 11.42 13.73
CA LEU A 343 11.05 12.67 14.07
C LEU A 343 11.46 13.47 12.82
N ALA A 344 11.98 12.77 11.79
CA ALA A 344 12.37 13.42 10.54
C ALA A 344 11.13 13.96 9.81
N ILE A 345 10.05 13.16 9.76
CA ILE A 345 8.76 13.56 9.17
C ILE A 345 8.19 14.78 9.90
N LYS A 346 8.14 14.76 11.24
CA LYS A 346 7.67 15.89 12.04
C LYS A 346 8.46 17.16 11.76
N ARG A 347 9.80 17.07 11.71
CA ARG A 347 10.65 18.22 11.41
C ARG A 347 10.37 18.77 10.02
N HIS A 348 10.29 17.90 9.03
CA HIS A 348 10.05 18.28 7.65
C HIS A 348 8.70 18.98 7.50
N VAL A 349 7.61 18.38 7.97
CA VAL A 349 6.25 18.92 7.88
C VAL A 349 6.14 20.29 8.57
N ARG A 350 6.67 20.40 9.79
CA ARG A 350 6.56 21.65 10.58
C ARG A 350 7.50 22.75 10.12
N GLN A 351 8.73 22.42 9.71
CA GLN A 351 9.75 23.42 9.41
C GLN A 351 9.70 23.89 7.95
N GLN A 352 9.27 23.03 7.02
CA GLN A 352 9.22 23.36 5.60
C GLN A 352 7.83 23.85 5.15
N HIS A 353 6.77 23.36 5.79
CA HIS A 353 5.39 23.67 5.36
C HIS A 353 4.56 24.38 6.41
N ASP A 354 5.05 24.54 7.64
CA ASP A 354 4.32 25.12 8.78
C ASP A 354 2.96 24.45 9.05
N VAL A 355 2.84 23.16 8.70
CA VAL A 355 1.61 22.37 8.88
C VAL A 355 1.67 21.62 10.21
N PRO A 356 0.60 21.63 11.02
CA PRO A 356 0.48 20.81 12.22
C PRO A 356 0.69 19.31 11.94
N TYR A 357 1.42 18.67 12.86
CA TYR A 357 1.77 17.24 12.75
C TYR A 357 1.47 16.50 14.04
N MET A 358 0.82 15.35 13.94
CA MET A 358 0.59 14.43 15.04
C MET A 358 1.01 13.00 14.68
N ALA A 359 1.81 12.35 15.53
CA ALA A 359 2.08 10.92 15.44
C ALA A 359 1.13 10.14 16.34
N ILE A 360 0.53 9.09 15.81
CA ILE A 360 -0.36 8.16 16.53
C ILE A 360 0.27 6.77 16.50
N GLU A 361 0.67 6.26 17.66
CA GLU A 361 1.05 4.86 17.82
C GLU A 361 -0.20 4.04 18.18
N THR A 362 -0.44 2.95 17.44
CA THR A 362 -1.64 2.10 17.59
C THR A 362 -1.35 0.66 17.16
N ASP A 363 -2.31 -0.24 17.33
CA ASP A 363 -2.27 -1.61 16.85
C ASP A 363 -3.59 -2.00 16.14
N TYR A 364 -3.86 -3.28 15.96
CA TYR A 364 -5.09 -3.75 15.30
C TYR A 364 -6.25 -3.97 16.28
N SER A 365 -6.03 -3.84 17.59
CA SER A 365 -7.10 -3.96 18.57
C SER A 365 -7.97 -2.69 18.62
N ASN A 366 -9.15 -2.82 19.20
CA ASN A 366 -10.05 -1.69 19.44
C ASN A 366 -9.88 -1.07 20.84
N SER A 367 -8.90 -1.52 21.62
CA SER A 367 -8.73 -1.13 23.02
C SER A 367 -8.33 0.34 23.22
N ASP A 368 -7.74 0.96 22.23
CA ASP A 368 -7.24 2.35 22.25
C ASP A 368 -8.17 3.38 21.59
N ILE A 369 -9.35 2.97 21.08
CA ILE A 369 -10.26 3.86 20.32
C ILE A 369 -10.64 5.12 21.13
N GLY A 370 -10.91 5.01 22.43
CA GLY A 370 -11.26 6.17 23.26
C GLY A 370 -10.12 7.18 23.36
N GLN A 371 -8.89 6.72 23.59
CA GLN A 371 -7.70 7.57 23.62
C GLN A 371 -7.42 8.19 22.26
N LEU A 372 -7.57 7.41 21.20
CA LEU A 372 -7.38 7.86 19.82
C LEU A 372 -8.36 8.99 19.48
N ASN A 373 -9.66 8.81 19.76
CA ASN A 373 -10.66 9.83 19.54
C ASN A 373 -10.36 11.12 20.30
N THR A 374 -9.97 11.05 21.58
CA THR A 374 -9.61 12.24 22.36
C THR A 374 -8.45 13.01 21.73
N ARG A 375 -7.40 12.31 21.28
CA ARG A 375 -6.23 12.94 20.67
C ARG A 375 -6.55 13.54 19.29
N VAL A 376 -7.34 12.84 18.49
CA VAL A 376 -7.75 13.31 17.16
C VAL A 376 -8.66 14.53 17.29
N SER A 377 -9.66 14.50 18.20
CA SER A 377 -10.53 15.68 18.45
C SER A 377 -9.71 16.91 18.78
N ALA A 378 -8.79 16.79 19.76
CA ALA A 378 -7.93 17.92 20.15
C ALA A 378 -7.03 18.41 19.01
N PHE A 379 -6.59 17.52 18.12
CA PHE A 379 -5.80 17.90 16.95
C PHE A 379 -6.64 18.65 15.91
N ILE A 380 -7.83 18.18 15.61
CA ILE A 380 -8.75 18.84 14.65
C ILE A 380 -9.20 20.22 15.17
N GLU A 381 -9.45 20.35 16.48
CA GLU A 381 -9.83 21.62 17.10
C GLU A 381 -8.73 22.72 17.03
N MET A 382 -7.49 22.32 16.77
CA MET A 382 -6.35 23.25 16.63
C MET A 382 -6.13 23.73 15.18
N LEU A 383 -6.80 23.13 14.19
CA LEU A 383 -6.67 23.46 12.77
C LEU A 383 -7.66 24.53 12.36
#